data_5abf3966ca72b8f74b1f6a8d42ee5e13
#
_entry.id   5abf3966ca72b8f74b1f6a8d42ee5e13
#
_cell.length_a   1.000
_cell.length_b   1.000
_cell.length_c   1.000
_cell.angle_alpha   90.00
_cell.angle_beta   90.00
_cell.angle_gamma   90.00
#
_symmetry.space_group_name_H-M   'P 1'
#
loop_
_entity.id
_entity.type
_entity.pdbx_description
1 polymer ?
#
loop_
_entity_poly.entity_id
_entity_poly.type
_entity_poly.pdbx_seq_one_letter_code
_entity_poly.pdbx_strand_id
1 'polypeptide(L)'
;MSAKNEKKRPSPGLLPVLLTVLVCAVVAAVLICGRKDPTLPVQTNPPKSTATQTVPTESATLPTEPQGVDLGSGIVITDYIRYSGPFLEDRTDEAVSDVLAIRVTNTGEEYIQTMDIVLSDGETKARFSLSTLFPGETVIVPEANRMPFADVPEFTKAATESVALFDEHPGMCADRVEIQCLDGVLNITNISGEDITEDIIIYYKNYIDGVYCGGITYRLRLTGGLKAGEIRQGSAAHFDWENSRIVFVTCGG
;
A
#
# COMPACT_ATOMS: atom_id res chain seq x y z
N MET A 1 -79.47 0.78 24.52
CA MET A 1 -78.88 -0.34 23.75
C MET A 1 -77.68 0.17 23.00
N SER A 2 -76.48 -0.11 23.52
CA SER A 2 -75.24 0.38 22.95
C SER A 2 -74.48 -0.85 22.41
N ALA A 3 -74.27 -0.88 21.07
CA ALA A 3 -73.60 -1.98 20.39
C ALA A 3 -72.09 -1.78 20.51
N LYS A 4 -71.44 -2.71 21.19
CA LYS A 4 -69.99 -2.77 21.39
C LYS A 4 -69.32 -3.34 20.14
N ASN A 5 -68.58 -2.50 19.44
CA ASN A 5 -67.81 -2.87 18.23
C ASN A 5 -66.54 -3.57 18.67
N GLU A 6 -66.46 -4.90 18.61
CA GLU A 6 -65.25 -5.70 18.85
C GLU A 6 -64.31 -5.65 17.65
N LYS A 7 -63.21 -4.94 17.83
CA LYS A 7 -62.09 -4.93 16.91
C LYS A 7 -61.36 -6.31 16.95
N LYS A 8 -61.54 -7.13 16.00
CA LYS A 8 -60.85 -8.40 15.80
C LYS A 8 -59.35 -8.14 15.66
N ARG A 9 -58.54 -8.56 16.63
CA ARG A 9 -57.07 -8.50 16.55
C ARG A 9 -56.61 -9.56 15.55
N PRO A 10 -55.65 -9.26 14.65
CA PRO A 10 -55.10 -10.30 13.78
C PRO A 10 -54.32 -11.33 14.59
N SER A 11 -54.41 -12.59 14.19
CA SER A 11 -53.78 -13.75 14.86
C SER A 11 -52.23 -13.58 14.88
N PRO A 12 -51.54 -13.87 15.97
CA PRO A 12 -50.11 -13.66 16.16
C PRO A 12 -49.20 -14.54 15.29
N GLY A 13 -49.73 -15.40 14.45
CA GLY A 13 -48.97 -16.30 13.58
C GLY A 13 -48.72 -15.80 12.13
N LEU A 14 -49.47 -14.80 11.67
CA LEU A 14 -49.35 -14.35 10.25
C LEU A 14 -48.20 -13.39 10.01
N LEU A 15 -47.81 -12.59 11.00
CA LEU A 15 -46.76 -11.57 10.86
C LEU A 15 -45.36 -12.14 10.60
N PRO A 16 -44.89 -13.17 11.32
CA PRO A 16 -43.57 -13.74 11.05
C PRO A 16 -43.49 -14.48 9.70
N VAL A 17 -44.56 -15.12 9.26
CA VAL A 17 -44.58 -15.81 7.96
C VAL A 17 -44.51 -14.81 6.81
N LEU A 18 -45.21 -13.67 6.89
CA LEU A 18 -45.13 -12.63 5.87
C LEU A 18 -43.73 -11.99 5.80
N LEU A 19 -43.07 -11.78 6.95
CA LEU A 19 -41.71 -11.23 7.00
C LEU A 19 -40.69 -12.18 6.37
N THR A 20 -40.80 -13.48 6.63
CA THR A 20 -39.91 -14.51 6.06
C THR A 20 -40.07 -14.62 4.54
N VAL A 21 -41.28 -14.56 4.01
CA VAL A 21 -41.54 -14.59 2.57
C VAL A 21 -40.98 -13.34 1.89
N LEU A 22 -41.10 -12.15 2.51
CA LEU A 22 -40.56 -10.89 1.98
C LEU A 22 -39.02 -10.94 1.90
N VAL A 23 -38.35 -11.42 2.96
CA VAL A 23 -36.89 -11.56 2.99
C VAL A 23 -36.39 -12.55 1.93
N CYS A 24 -37.05 -13.69 1.76
CA CYS A 24 -36.71 -14.67 0.74
C CYS A 24 -36.91 -14.12 -0.69
N ALA A 25 -37.93 -13.30 -0.93
CA ALA A 25 -38.16 -12.67 -2.22
C ALA A 25 -37.09 -11.62 -2.57
N VAL A 26 -36.62 -10.86 -1.59
CA VAL A 26 -35.51 -9.88 -1.79
C VAL A 26 -34.21 -10.58 -2.08
N VAL A 27 -33.87 -11.65 -1.35
CA VAL A 27 -32.64 -12.45 -1.58
C VAL A 27 -32.68 -13.11 -2.96
N ALA A 28 -33.83 -13.67 -3.37
CA ALA A 28 -33.98 -14.25 -4.71
C ALA A 28 -33.85 -13.21 -5.82
N ALA A 29 -34.36 -11.98 -5.65
CA ALA A 29 -34.24 -10.90 -6.62
C ALA A 29 -32.76 -10.44 -6.76
N VAL A 30 -32.00 -10.37 -5.68
CA VAL A 30 -30.57 -10.03 -5.70
C VAL A 30 -29.76 -11.12 -6.40
N LEU A 31 -30.09 -12.40 -6.19
CA LEU A 31 -29.40 -13.53 -6.84
C LEU A 31 -29.72 -13.65 -8.35
N ILE A 32 -30.90 -13.22 -8.79
CA ILE A 32 -31.29 -13.26 -10.21
C ILE A 32 -30.72 -12.06 -10.98
N CYS A 33 -30.62 -10.87 -10.35
CA CYS A 33 -30.01 -9.70 -10.98
C CYS A 33 -28.48 -9.75 -11.02
N GLY A 34 -27.82 -10.59 -10.22
CA GLY A 34 -26.36 -10.70 -10.10
C GLY A 34 -25.66 -11.63 -11.11
N ARG A 35 -26.42 -12.38 -11.93
CA ARG A 35 -25.84 -13.22 -13.00
C ARG A 35 -25.77 -12.44 -14.33
N LYS A 36 -24.79 -11.53 -14.42
CA LYS A 36 -24.22 -11.16 -15.72
C LYS A 36 -22.92 -11.95 -15.86
N ASP A 37 -22.85 -12.74 -16.96
CA ASP A 37 -21.64 -13.45 -17.35
C ASP A 37 -20.45 -12.48 -17.38
N PRO A 38 -19.26 -12.85 -16.88
CA PRO A 38 -18.06 -12.04 -17.01
C PRO A 38 -17.54 -12.19 -18.45
N THR A 39 -18.10 -11.46 -19.40
CA THR A 39 -17.36 -11.12 -20.61
C THR A 39 -16.28 -10.14 -20.19
N LEU A 40 -15.03 -10.60 -20.23
CA LEU A 40 -13.84 -9.78 -20.04
C LEU A 40 -13.97 -8.51 -20.88
N PRO A 41 -13.90 -7.30 -20.29
CA PRO A 41 -13.84 -6.11 -21.09
C PRO A 41 -12.50 -6.07 -21.82
N VAL A 42 -12.57 -6.06 -23.15
CA VAL A 42 -11.46 -5.64 -23.99
C VAL A 42 -11.07 -4.24 -23.53
N GLN A 43 -9.84 -4.08 -23.04
CA GLN A 43 -9.27 -2.78 -22.72
C GLN A 43 -9.19 -1.96 -24.02
N THR A 44 -10.15 -1.09 -24.23
CA THR A 44 -9.99 0.03 -25.15
C THR A 44 -9.32 1.15 -24.38
N ASN A 45 -8.07 1.44 -24.73
CA ASN A 45 -7.34 2.58 -24.23
C ASN A 45 -8.15 3.87 -24.39
N PRO A 46 -8.33 4.68 -23.34
CA PRO A 46 -8.89 6.02 -23.50
C PRO A 46 -7.94 6.90 -24.34
N PRO A 47 -8.46 7.86 -25.08
CA PRO A 47 -7.66 8.71 -25.94
C PRO A 47 -6.68 9.52 -25.10
N LYS A 48 -5.42 9.47 -25.50
CA LYS A 48 -4.27 10.19 -24.96
C LYS A 48 -4.57 11.70 -24.96
N SER A 49 -4.86 12.24 -23.78
CA SER A 49 -4.92 13.70 -23.59
C SER A 49 -3.48 14.22 -23.60
N THR A 50 -3.11 14.87 -24.69
CA THR A 50 -1.83 15.53 -24.85
C THR A 50 -1.87 16.85 -24.08
N ALA A 51 -1.52 16.82 -22.80
CA ALA A 51 -1.11 18.01 -22.09
C ALA A 51 0.38 18.23 -22.39
N THR A 52 0.68 19.14 -23.30
CA THR A 52 2.03 19.62 -23.56
C THR A 52 2.49 20.43 -22.35
N GLN A 53 3.19 19.79 -21.42
CA GLN A 53 3.99 20.50 -20.43
C GLN A 53 5.31 20.87 -21.10
N THR A 54 5.47 22.16 -21.37
CA THR A 54 6.74 22.77 -21.73
C THR A 54 7.66 22.69 -20.51
N VAL A 55 8.58 21.73 -20.52
CA VAL A 55 9.69 21.67 -19.58
C VAL A 55 10.68 22.78 -19.97
N PRO A 56 11.04 23.72 -19.07
CA PRO A 56 12.14 24.61 -19.31
C PRO A 56 13.43 23.79 -19.33
N THR A 57 14.07 23.74 -20.50
CA THR A 57 15.42 23.17 -20.66
C THR A 57 16.43 24.22 -20.14
N GLU A 58 16.70 24.17 -18.83
CA GLU A 58 17.94 24.72 -18.30
C GLU A 58 18.96 23.59 -18.20
N SER A 59 19.98 23.67 -19.05
CA SER A 59 21.18 22.81 -18.97
C SER A 59 21.97 23.17 -17.73
N ALA A 60 21.52 22.66 -16.55
CA ALA A 60 22.40 22.53 -15.42
C ALA A 60 23.24 21.28 -15.68
N THR A 61 24.56 21.40 -15.55
CA THR A 61 25.50 20.30 -15.60
C THR A 61 25.09 19.31 -14.49
N LEU A 62 24.41 18.24 -14.87
CA LEU A 62 24.01 17.17 -13.95
C LEU A 62 25.29 16.59 -13.34
N PRO A 63 25.31 16.29 -12.02
CA PRO A 63 26.32 15.41 -11.47
C PRO A 63 26.33 14.15 -12.34
N THR A 64 27.52 13.69 -12.68
CA THR A 64 27.75 12.48 -13.49
C THR A 64 26.80 11.38 -13.05
N GLU A 65 25.96 10.90 -13.99
CA GLU A 65 25.01 9.82 -13.69
C GLU A 65 25.75 8.70 -12.97
N PRO A 66 25.28 8.24 -11.79
CA PRO A 66 25.92 7.13 -11.12
C PRO A 66 25.76 5.91 -12.03
N GLN A 67 26.85 5.41 -12.55
CA GLN A 67 26.89 4.04 -13.05
C GLN A 67 26.68 3.16 -11.81
N GLY A 68 25.43 2.79 -11.53
CA GLY A 68 24.96 1.95 -10.46
C GLY A 68 25.95 1.76 -9.29
N VAL A 69 25.73 2.46 -8.18
CA VAL A 69 26.57 2.28 -6.98
C VAL A 69 26.14 0.99 -6.29
N ASP A 70 26.97 -0.05 -6.38
CA ASP A 70 26.73 -1.33 -5.71
C ASP A 70 27.04 -1.19 -4.20
N LEU A 71 26.03 -1.44 -3.38
CA LEU A 71 26.12 -1.44 -1.91
C LEU A 71 26.41 -2.83 -1.33
N GLY A 72 26.55 -3.84 -2.17
CA GLY A 72 26.66 -5.24 -1.81
C GLY A 72 25.31 -5.95 -1.71
N SER A 73 25.33 -7.28 -1.66
CA SER A 73 24.14 -8.16 -1.60
C SER A 73 23.09 -7.88 -2.70
N GLY A 74 23.54 -7.36 -3.85
CA GLY A 74 22.66 -7.02 -4.98
C GLY A 74 21.84 -5.75 -4.79
N ILE A 75 22.12 -4.92 -3.82
CA ILE A 75 21.47 -3.64 -3.64
C ILE A 75 22.24 -2.56 -4.39
N VAL A 76 21.58 -1.89 -5.32
CA VAL A 76 22.19 -0.92 -6.22
C VAL A 76 21.48 0.42 -6.16
N ILE A 77 22.22 1.51 -5.96
CA ILE A 77 21.71 2.85 -6.22
C ILE A 77 21.82 3.10 -7.73
N THR A 78 20.69 3.27 -8.39
CA THR A 78 20.65 3.43 -9.85
C THR A 78 20.60 4.89 -10.29
N ASP A 79 20.08 5.79 -9.43
CA ASP A 79 19.93 7.21 -9.74
C ASP A 79 20.01 8.10 -8.50
N TYR A 80 20.45 9.35 -8.70
CA TYR A 80 20.18 10.49 -7.83
C TYR A 80 19.01 11.29 -8.40
N ILE A 81 17.99 11.54 -7.59
CA ILE A 81 16.73 12.12 -8.03
C ILE A 81 16.51 13.46 -7.34
N ARG A 82 16.09 14.46 -8.12
CA ARG A 82 15.51 15.69 -7.61
C ARG A 82 14.05 15.40 -7.23
N TYR A 83 13.80 15.23 -5.94
CA TYR A 83 12.49 14.85 -5.46
C TYR A 83 11.67 16.07 -5.04
N SER A 84 10.42 16.11 -5.50
CA SER A 84 9.41 17.05 -5.04
C SER A 84 8.10 16.28 -4.84
N GLY A 85 7.53 16.40 -3.66
CA GLY A 85 6.33 15.64 -3.29
C GLY A 85 6.16 15.53 -1.78
N PRO A 86 5.27 14.67 -1.29
CA PRO A 86 5.10 14.45 0.15
C PRO A 86 6.36 13.81 0.75
N PHE A 87 6.81 14.36 1.88
CA PHE A 87 7.96 13.80 2.60
C PHE A 87 7.48 12.71 3.56
N LEU A 88 7.66 11.47 3.15
CA LEU A 88 7.09 10.31 3.84
C LEU A 88 7.91 9.86 5.05
N GLU A 89 9.21 10.18 5.09
CA GLU A 89 10.17 9.66 6.05
C GLU A 89 9.89 10.11 7.49
N ASP A 90 9.26 11.26 7.68
CA ASP A 90 8.86 11.77 8.99
C ASP A 90 7.37 11.52 9.32
N ARG A 91 6.63 10.89 8.41
CA ARG A 91 5.20 10.56 8.52
C ARG A 91 4.28 11.79 8.60
N THR A 92 4.74 12.95 8.19
CA THR A 92 3.91 14.17 8.13
C THR A 92 3.25 14.35 6.79
N ASP A 93 3.79 13.73 5.73
CA ASP A 93 3.42 13.93 4.32
C ASP A 93 3.52 15.41 3.91
N GLU A 94 4.30 16.22 4.64
CA GLU A 94 4.53 17.61 4.28
C GLU A 94 5.23 17.70 2.92
N ALA A 95 4.74 18.57 2.06
CA ALA A 95 5.33 18.72 0.74
C ALA A 95 6.74 19.33 0.82
N VAL A 96 7.70 18.66 0.20
CA VAL A 96 9.04 19.17 -0.02
C VAL A 96 9.28 19.42 -1.49
N SER A 97 10.26 20.26 -1.80
CA SER A 97 10.65 20.59 -3.17
C SER A 97 12.16 20.55 -3.30
N ASP A 98 12.62 20.00 -4.43
CA ASP A 98 14.03 19.99 -4.82
C ASP A 98 14.99 19.35 -3.79
N VAL A 99 14.54 18.32 -3.08
CA VAL A 99 15.40 17.57 -2.17
C VAL A 99 16.08 16.40 -2.87
N LEU A 100 17.26 16.01 -2.35
CA LEU A 100 17.94 14.81 -2.82
C LEU A 100 17.12 13.57 -2.46
N ALA A 101 16.96 12.67 -3.43
CA ALA A 101 16.53 11.30 -3.23
C ALA A 101 17.43 10.34 -4.02
N ILE A 102 17.45 9.09 -3.62
CA ILE A 102 18.10 8.02 -4.37
C ILE A 102 17.06 7.02 -4.87
N ARG A 103 17.32 6.43 -6.03
CA ARG A 103 16.60 5.25 -6.50
C ARG A 103 17.42 4.02 -6.16
N VAL A 104 16.83 3.12 -5.39
CA VAL A 104 17.48 1.88 -4.94
C VAL A 104 16.73 0.71 -5.53
N THR A 105 17.46 -0.22 -6.15
CA THR A 105 16.92 -1.47 -6.69
C THR A 105 17.56 -2.65 -5.99
N ASN A 106 16.75 -3.61 -5.57
CA ASN A 106 17.21 -4.90 -5.10
C ASN A 106 17.32 -5.86 -6.30
N THR A 107 18.53 -6.05 -6.79
CA THR A 107 18.84 -7.00 -7.87
C THR A 107 19.30 -8.36 -7.34
N GLY A 108 19.41 -8.51 -6.00
CA GLY A 108 19.80 -9.72 -5.32
C GLY A 108 18.63 -10.65 -5.02
N GLU A 109 18.89 -11.64 -4.18
CA GLU A 109 17.91 -12.66 -3.77
C GLU A 109 17.39 -12.44 -2.33
N GLU A 110 18.01 -11.54 -1.57
CA GLU A 110 17.72 -11.32 -0.17
C GLU A 110 16.46 -10.45 0.02
N TYR A 111 15.63 -10.78 0.99
CA TYR A 111 14.44 -10.00 1.37
C TYR A 111 14.83 -8.96 2.41
N ILE A 112 15.03 -7.72 2.00
CA ILE A 112 15.44 -6.63 2.91
C ILE A 112 14.26 -6.26 3.81
N GLN A 113 14.47 -6.36 5.13
CA GLN A 113 13.52 -5.87 6.13
C GLN A 113 13.75 -4.38 6.41
N THR A 114 15.00 -3.98 6.70
CA THR A 114 15.41 -2.58 6.87
C THR A 114 16.85 -2.41 6.38
N MET A 115 17.16 -1.20 5.90
CA MET A 115 18.52 -0.83 5.49
C MET A 115 18.72 0.67 5.67
N ASP A 116 19.86 1.04 6.25
CA ASP A 116 20.34 2.42 6.33
C ASP A 116 21.55 2.60 5.42
N ILE A 117 21.46 3.61 4.55
CA ILE A 117 22.49 3.93 3.53
C ILE A 117 23.07 5.31 3.86
N VAL A 118 24.38 5.44 3.75
CA VAL A 118 25.10 6.71 3.88
C VAL A 118 25.96 6.94 2.67
N LEU A 119 25.76 8.10 2.05
CA LEU A 119 26.67 8.64 1.04
C LEU A 119 27.54 9.73 1.68
N SER A 120 28.82 9.84 1.29
CA SER A 120 29.73 10.83 1.84
C SER A 120 30.81 11.22 0.84
N ASP A 121 31.23 12.50 0.87
CA ASP A 121 32.44 13.01 0.23
C ASP A 121 33.62 13.16 1.19
N GLY A 122 33.41 12.85 2.48
CA GLY A 122 34.38 13.01 3.57
C GLY A 122 34.00 14.14 4.54
N GLU A 123 33.29 15.15 4.08
CA GLU A 123 32.83 16.29 4.90
C GLU A 123 31.30 16.23 5.08
N THR A 124 30.58 16.07 3.99
CA THR A 124 29.11 16.00 3.94
C THR A 124 28.64 14.55 3.98
N LYS A 125 27.53 14.31 4.67
CA LYS A 125 26.86 13.00 4.69
C LYS A 125 25.40 13.15 4.35
N ALA A 126 24.94 12.35 3.40
CA ALA A 126 23.53 12.14 3.10
C ALA A 126 23.09 10.77 3.62
N ARG A 127 21.94 10.72 4.29
CA ARG A 127 21.40 9.51 4.94
C ARG A 127 20.06 9.12 4.35
N PHE A 128 19.88 7.82 4.12
CA PHE A 128 18.67 7.25 3.58
C PHE A 128 18.32 6.00 4.36
N SER A 129 17.05 5.86 4.75
CA SER A 129 16.56 4.68 5.44
C SER A 129 15.44 4.05 4.62
N LEU A 130 15.49 2.76 4.40
CA LEU A 130 14.43 2.04 3.74
C LEU A 130 14.00 0.81 4.54
N SER A 131 12.74 0.44 4.39
CA SER A 131 12.16 -0.78 4.95
C SER A 131 11.41 -1.53 3.86
N THR A 132 11.45 -2.85 3.90
CA THR A 132 10.79 -3.76 2.97
C THR A 132 11.13 -3.48 1.51
N LEU A 133 12.15 -4.17 1.02
CA LEU A 133 12.53 -4.15 -0.39
C LEU A 133 12.86 -5.58 -0.82
N PHE A 134 11.97 -6.17 -1.61
CA PHE A 134 12.10 -7.56 -2.05
C PHE A 134 12.89 -7.66 -3.36
N PRO A 135 13.35 -8.88 -3.73
CA PRO A 135 14.04 -9.11 -4.99
C PRO A 135 13.29 -8.56 -6.20
N GLY A 136 13.97 -7.83 -7.06
CA GLY A 136 13.41 -7.18 -8.25
C GLY A 136 12.67 -5.87 -8.03
N GLU A 137 12.48 -5.45 -6.78
CA GLU A 137 11.79 -4.20 -6.47
C GLU A 137 12.71 -2.97 -6.51
N THR A 138 12.09 -1.83 -6.75
CA THR A 138 12.75 -0.52 -6.79
C THR A 138 12.00 0.47 -5.89
N VAL A 139 12.76 1.28 -5.15
CA VAL A 139 12.22 2.32 -4.27
C VAL A 139 12.95 3.64 -4.47
N ILE A 140 12.21 4.75 -4.41
CA ILE A 140 12.76 6.11 -4.33
C ILE A 140 12.76 6.53 -2.87
N VAL A 141 13.92 6.86 -2.32
CA VAL A 141 14.11 7.21 -0.91
C VAL A 141 14.65 8.64 -0.81
N PRO A 142 13.88 9.61 -0.31
CA PRO A 142 14.35 10.96 -0.01
C PRO A 142 15.42 10.96 1.08
N GLU A 143 16.33 11.94 1.01
CA GLU A 143 17.35 12.15 2.04
C GLU A 143 16.72 12.59 3.38
N ALA A 144 17.11 11.93 4.47
CA ALA A 144 16.46 12.03 5.77
C ALA A 144 16.40 13.45 6.36
N ASN A 145 17.37 14.31 6.05
CA ASN A 145 17.45 15.69 6.52
C ASN A 145 17.02 16.73 5.47
N ARG A 146 16.36 16.26 4.38
CA ARG A 146 15.87 17.11 3.30
C ARG A 146 16.97 17.93 2.61
N MET A 147 18.13 17.31 2.39
CA MET A 147 19.26 17.96 1.70
C MET A 147 18.78 18.53 0.35
N PRO A 148 18.98 19.84 0.07
CA PRO A 148 18.63 20.42 -1.21
C PRO A 148 19.41 19.74 -2.35
N PHE A 149 18.75 19.40 -3.44
CA PHE A 149 19.40 18.72 -4.58
C PHE A 149 20.52 19.58 -5.20
N ALA A 150 20.41 20.91 -5.14
CA ALA A 150 21.43 21.83 -5.63
C ALA A 150 22.74 21.80 -4.82
N ASP A 151 22.67 21.35 -3.56
CA ASP A 151 23.80 21.31 -2.63
C ASP A 151 24.44 19.90 -2.55
N VAL A 152 24.04 18.99 -3.45
CA VAL A 152 24.56 17.61 -3.50
C VAL A 152 26.01 17.64 -3.98
N PRO A 153 26.97 17.20 -3.14
CA PRO A 153 28.36 17.10 -3.53
C PRO A 153 28.59 15.86 -4.42
N GLU A 154 29.78 15.73 -4.99
CA GLU A 154 30.21 14.49 -5.59
C GLU A 154 30.57 13.48 -4.49
N PHE A 155 29.64 12.55 -4.21
CA PHE A 155 29.88 11.51 -3.21
C PHE A 155 30.98 10.54 -3.69
N THR A 156 31.97 10.36 -2.86
CA THR A 156 33.13 9.47 -3.12
C THR A 156 32.99 8.13 -2.40
N LYS A 157 32.07 8.01 -1.45
CA LYS A 157 31.83 6.80 -0.66
C LYS A 157 30.34 6.55 -0.51
N ALA A 158 29.98 5.29 -0.66
CA ALA A 158 28.66 4.75 -0.32
C ALA A 158 28.85 3.58 0.65
N ALA A 159 28.05 3.52 1.69
CA ALA A 159 28.10 2.45 2.68
C ALA A 159 26.73 2.14 3.23
N THR A 160 26.53 0.89 3.60
CA THR A 160 25.38 0.45 4.39
C THR A 160 25.77 0.48 5.86
N GLU A 161 25.08 1.26 6.70
CA GLU A 161 25.34 1.33 8.14
C GLU A 161 24.63 0.21 8.92
N SER A 162 23.43 -0.17 8.48
CA SER A 162 22.68 -1.29 9.06
C SER A 162 21.88 -2.03 7.98
N VAL A 163 21.72 -3.33 8.15
CA VAL A 163 20.85 -4.18 7.32
C VAL A 163 20.18 -5.20 8.24
N ALA A 164 18.86 -5.34 8.12
CA ALA A 164 18.13 -6.48 8.64
C ALA A 164 17.41 -7.17 7.47
N LEU A 165 17.39 -8.48 7.50
CA LEU A 165 16.76 -9.32 6.49
C LEU A 165 15.54 -10.03 7.08
N PHE A 166 14.57 -10.34 6.24
CA PHE A 166 13.61 -11.39 6.56
C PHE A 166 14.28 -12.75 6.29
N ASP A 167 14.01 -13.74 7.12
CA ASP A 167 14.51 -15.11 6.91
C ASP A 167 13.92 -15.74 5.63
N GLU A 168 12.67 -15.34 5.29
CA GLU A 168 11.95 -15.74 4.09
C GLU A 168 10.95 -14.65 3.67
N HIS A 169 10.36 -14.76 2.50
CA HIS A 169 9.29 -13.84 2.08
C HIS A 169 8.10 -13.94 3.05
N PRO A 170 7.71 -12.84 3.72
CA PRO A 170 6.71 -12.87 4.78
C PRO A 170 5.29 -13.26 4.33
N GLY A 171 5.04 -13.29 3.00
CA GLY A 171 3.78 -13.77 2.46
C GLY A 171 2.62 -12.79 2.63
N MET A 172 1.43 -13.23 2.21
CA MET A 172 0.20 -12.43 2.21
C MET A 172 -0.89 -13.00 3.13
N CYS A 173 -0.62 -14.09 3.85
CA CYS A 173 -1.64 -14.86 4.60
C CYS A 173 -2.88 -15.20 3.75
N ALA A 174 -2.72 -15.44 2.46
CA ALA A 174 -3.81 -15.58 1.49
C ALA A 174 -4.67 -16.85 1.70
N ASP A 175 -4.19 -17.79 2.49
CA ASP A 175 -4.92 -18.96 2.97
C ASP A 175 -5.82 -18.65 4.17
N ARG A 176 -5.59 -17.53 4.85
CA ARG A 176 -6.33 -17.15 6.08
C ARG A 176 -7.20 -15.92 5.87
N VAL A 177 -6.73 -14.91 5.11
CA VAL A 177 -7.46 -13.67 4.92
C VAL A 177 -7.54 -13.27 3.45
N GLU A 178 -8.70 -12.75 3.08
CA GLU A 178 -8.92 -12.03 1.82
C GLU A 178 -9.00 -10.54 2.13
N ILE A 179 -8.28 -9.72 1.35
CA ILE A 179 -8.29 -8.27 1.50
C ILE A 179 -8.80 -7.64 0.21
N GLN A 180 -9.87 -6.87 0.33
CA GLN A 180 -10.46 -6.12 -0.78
C GLN A 180 -10.51 -4.64 -0.43
N CYS A 181 -10.16 -3.78 -1.37
CA CYS A 181 -10.35 -2.34 -1.23
C CYS A 181 -11.62 -1.91 -1.96
N LEU A 182 -12.58 -1.35 -1.22
CA LEU A 182 -13.83 -0.82 -1.76
C LEU A 182 -14.01 0.59 -1.21
N ASP A 183 -14.18 1.57 -2.10
CA ASP A 183 -14.38 2.97 -1.75
C ASP A 183 -13.31 3.55 -0.79
N GLY A 184 -12.06 3.14 -0.97
CA GLY A 184 -10.93 3.57 -0.13
C GLY A 184 -10.87 2.92 1.25
N VAL A 185 -11.73 1.93 1.52
CA VAL A 185 -11.76 1.16 2.77
C VAL A 185 -11.28 -0.26 2.51
N LEU A 186 -10.39 -0.76 3.35
CA LEU A 186 -9.94 -2.15 3.29
C LEU A 186 -10.97 -3.04 4.02
N ASN A 187 -11.56 -3.98 3.30
CA ASN A 187 -12.40 -5.03 3.84
C ASN A 187 -11.54 -6.29 3.98
N ILE A 188 -11.37 -6.74 5.22
CA ILE A 188 -10.55 -7.90 5.57
C ILE A 188 -11.51 -9.01 6.00
N THR A 189 -11.52 -10.12 5.26
CA THR A 189 -12.38 -11.27 5.51
C THR A 189 -11.53 -12.44 5.98
N ASN A 190 -11.90 -13.06 7.10
CA ASN A 190 -11.33 -14.34 7.50
C ASN A 190 -11.93 -15.47 6.64
N ILE A 191 -11.12 -16.08 5.79
CA ILE A 191 -11.52 -17.16 4.87
C ILE A 191 -11.01 -18.54 5.31
N SER A 192 -10.28 -18.63 6.43
CA SER A 192 -9.64 -19.89 6.87
C SER A 192 -10.61 -20.95 7.38
N GLY A 193 -11.86 -20.58 7.69
CA GLY A 193 -12.83 -21.48 8.32
C GLY A 193 -12.67 -21.65 9.84
N GLU A 194 -11.62 -21.10 10.44
CA GLU A 194 -11.32 -21.09 11.87
C GLU A 194 -11.15 -19.66 12.38
N ASP A 195 -11.30 -19.44 13.69
CA ASP A 195 -11.08 -18.13 14.28
C ASP A 195 -9.58 -17.78 14.23
N ILE A 196 -9.26 -16.57 13.73
CA ILE A 196 -7.95 -15.96 13.87
C ILE A 196 -7.97 -15.22 15.19
N THR A 197 -7.17 -15.62 16.16
CA THR A 197 -7.14 -15.02 17.51
C THR A 197 -6.09 -13.95 17.66
N GLU A 198 -5.07 -13.98 16.82
CA GLU A 198 -3.97 -13.04 16.79
C GLU A 198 -4.33 -11.78 16.00
N ASP A 199 -3.54 -10.75 16.20
CA ASP A 199 -3.68 -9.53 15.40
C ASP A 199 -3.33 -9.79 13.94
N ILE A 200 -4.05 -9.14 13.05
CA ILE A 200 -3.75 -9.11 11.63
C ILE A 200 -3.09 -7.77 11.31
N ILE A 201 -1.89 -7.80 10.72
CA ILE A 201 -1.17 -6.59 10.36
C ILE A 201 -0.94 -6.59 8.86
N ILE A 202 -1.43 -5.55 8.20
CA ILE A 202 -1.30 -5.32 6.76
C ILE A 202 -0.22 -4.27 6.57
N TYR A 203 0.85 -4.62 5.85
CA TYR A 203 1.95 -3.72 5.53
C TYR A 203 1.82 -3.24 4.09
N TYR A 204 1.97 -1.94 3.87
CA TYR A 204 1.80 -1.32 2.56
C TYR A 204 2.77 -0.16 2.35
N LYS A 205 3.01 0.17 1.09
CA LYS A 205 3.86 1.29 0.65
C LYS A 205 3.16 2.07 -0.45
N ASN A 206 3.53 3.33 -0.60
CA ASN A 206 3.13 4.12 -1.77
C ASN A 206 3.84 3.58 -3.02
N TYR A 207 3.08 3.47 -4.11
CA TYR A 207 3.54 2.90 -5.37
C TYR A 207 3.03 3.76 -6.52
N ILE A 208 3.92 4.53 -7.13
CA ILE A 208 3.60 5.51 -8.15
C ILE A 208 4.46 5.22 -9.38
N ASP A 209 3.84 5.20 -10.56
CA ASP A 209 4.54 4.99 -11.84
C ASP A 209 5.47 3.76 -11.90
N GLY A 210 5.10 2.69 -11.20
CA GLY A 210 5.85 1.44 -11.24
C GLY A 210 6.95 1.29 -10.20
N VAL A 211 7.13 2.26 -9.30
CA VAL A 211 8.14 2.24 -8.24
C VAL A 211 7.54 2.56 -6.87
N TYR A 212 8.13 2.01 -5.82
CA TYR A 212 7.79 2.41 -4.46
C TYR A 212 8.33 3.81 -4.16
N CYS A 213 7.54 4.61 -3.46
CA CYS A 213 7.90 5.97 -3.05
C CYS A 213 7.98 6.06 -1.53
N GLY A 214 9.10 6.59 -1.05
CA GLY A 214 9.44 6.66 0.37
C GLY A 214 10.08 5.37 0.91
N GLY A 215 11.04 5.52 1.81
CA GLY A 215 11.74 4.41 2.44
C GLY A 215 10.88 3.64 3.45
N ILE A 216 9.84 4.28 4.02
CA ILE A 216 9.03 3.70 5.07
C ILE A 216 7.99 2.70 4.56
N THR A 217 7.66 1.71 5.40
CA THR A 217 6.54 0.80 5.21
C THR A 217 5.48 1.11 6.26
N TYR A 218 4.29 1.47 5.79
CA TYR A 218 3.13 1.71 6.65
C TYR A 218 2.50 0.40 7.10
N ARG A 219 1.72 0.47 8.19
CA ARG A 219 0.97 -0.68 8.68
C ARG A 219 -0.44 -0.31 9.14
N LEU A 220 -1.40 -1.16 8.82
CA LEU A 220 -2.72 -1.20 9.42
C LEU A 220 -2.79 -2.42 10.34
N ARG A 221 -3.15 -2.23 11.60
CA ARG A 221 -3.27 -3.31 12.58
C ARG A 221 -4.74 -3.50 12.97
N LEU A 222 -5.26 -4.71 12.76
CA LEU A 222 -6.54 -5.16 13.29
C LEU A 222 -6.26 -5.97 14.56
N THR A 223 -6.63 -5.40 15.70
CA THR A 223 -6.43 -6.06 17.00
C THR A 223 -7.53 -7.05 17.31
N GLY A 224 -7.17 -8.14 17.99
CA GLY A 224 -8.11 -9.15 18.51
C GLY A 224 -8.65 -10.11 17.45
N GLY A 225 -7.95 -10.25 16.33
CA GLY A 225 -8.23 -11.24 15.30
C GLY A 225 -9.58 -11.08 14.59
N LEU A 226 -10.04 -12.15 13.92
CA LEU A 226 -11.32 -12.24 13.21
C LEU A 226 -11.92 -13.62 13.42
N LYS A 227 -13.22 -13.70 13.69
CA LYS A 227 -13.94 -14.99 13.71
C LYS A 227 -14.02 -15.57 12.30
N ALA A 228 -14.24 -16.88 12.21
CA ALA A 228 -14.44 -17.56 10.94
C ALA A 228 -15.56 -16.88 10.13
N GLY A 229 -15.27 -16.47 8.89
CA GLY A 229 -16.19 -15.75 8.00
C GLY A 229 -16.49 -14.29 8.39
N GLU A 230 -15.88 -13.75 9.45
CA GLU A 230 -16.05 -12.35 9.83
C GLU A 230 -15.37 -11.43 8.81
N ILE A 231 -16.05 -10.32 8.52
CA ILE A 231 -15.51 -9.22 7.72
C ILE A 231 -15.32 -8.03 8.65
N ARG A 232 -14.13 -7.45 8.64
CA ARG A 232 -13.84 -6.20 9.35
C ARG A 232 -13.26 -5.16 8.42
N GLN A 233 -13.70 -3.92 8.61
CA GLN A 233 -13.19 -2.78 7.85
C GLN A 233 -12.01 -2.15 8.59
N GLY A 234 -10.99 -1.79 7.81
CA GLY A 234 -9.84 -1.03 8.26
C GLY A 234 -9.63 0.20 7.40
N SER A 235 -9.28 1.31 8.03
CA SER A 235 -8.83 2.52 7.34
C SER A 235 -7.46 2.92 7.85
N ALA A 236 -6.62 3.40 6.95
CA ALA A 236 -5.29 3.88 7.28
C ALA A 236 -5.06 5.25 6.61
N ALA A 237 -4.53 6.20 7.37
CA ALA A 237 -4.43 7.59 6.95
C ALA A 237 -3.61 7.81 5.66
N HIS A 238 -2.63 6.93 5.42
CA HIS A 238 -1.72 7.02 4.27
C HIS A 238 -1.99 5.96 3.21
N PHE A 239 -3.12 5.25 3.29
CA PHE A 239 -3.50 4.27 2.28
C PHE A 239 -4.37 4.92 1.21
N ASP A 240 -3.86 4.96 -0.01
CA ASP A 240 -4.57 5.34 -1.22
C ASP A 240 -4.67 4.10 -2.12
N TRP A 241 -5.88 3.68 -2.44
CA TRP A 241 -6.11 2.47 -3.24
C TRP A 241 -5.49 2.53 -4.65
N GLU A 242 -5.32 3.72 -5.23
CA GLU A 242 -4.69 3.92 -6.53
C GLU A 242 -3.17 3.84 -6.45
N ASN A 243 -2.61 4.44 -5.38
CA ASN A 243 -1.18 4.69 -5.22
C ASN A 243 -0.55 3.90 -4.06
N SER A 244 -1.24 2.93 -3.49
CA SER A 244 -0.67 2.04 -2.48
C SER A 244 -0.64 0.59 -2.97
N ARG A 245 0.36 -0.15 -2.47
CA ARG A 245 0.44 -1.62 -2.65
C ARG A 245 0.64 -2.26 -1.30
N ILE A 246 -0.14 -3.31 -1.03
CA ILE A 246 0.11 -4.18 0.11
C ILE A 246 1.34 -5.01 -0.25
N VAL A 247 2.34 -4.97 0.62
CA VAL A 247 3.63 -5.65 0.38
C VAL A 247 3.70 -7.00 1.10
N PHE A 248 3.09 -7.11 2.29
CA PHE A 248 2.89 -8.39 2.99
C PHE A 248 1.84 -8.26 4.09
N VAL A 249 1.40 -9.39 4.63
CA VAL A 249 0.40 -9.48 5.72
C VAL A 249 0.88 -10.49 6.74
N THR A 250 0.72 -10.18 8.03
CA THR A 250 0.94 -11.16 9.10
C THR A 250 -0.36 -11.45 9.84
N CYS A 251 -0.59 -12.73 10.13
CA CYS A 251 -1.75 -13.23 10.86
C CYS A 251 -1.25 -14.04 12.08
N GLY A 252 -0.82 -13.32 13.10
CA GLY A 252 -0.08 -13.88 14.22
C GLY A 252 1.43 -13.80 13.97
N GLY A 253 2.19 -13.49 14.97
CA GLY A 253 3.64 -13.40 14.99
C GLY A 253 4.15 -13.86 16.31
#